data_af20f0e8d67962786641e3a18c207049
#
_entry.id   af20f0e8d67962786641e3a18c207049
#
_cell.length_a   1.000
_cell.length_b   1.000
_cell.length_c   1.000
_cell.angle_alpha   90.00
_cell.angle_beta   90.00
_cell.angle_gamma   90.00
#
_symmetry.space_group_name_H-M   'P 1'
#
loop_
_entity.id
_entity.type
_entity.pdbx_description
1 polymer ?
#
loop_
_entity_poly.entity_id
_entity_poly.type
_entity_poly.pdbx_seq_one_letter_code
_entity_poly.pdbx_strand_id
1 'polypeptide(L)'
;GKDVTHRWPELCDLAGSVNASTAILDAELVVFDDHGRPDFGLVQQSGFGTDREAVLHVFDVLSIDRTDTIGLAYLDRRRLLEALVEPSDNWLIPAHRVGDGTALLAATAAHQLEGVIAKRVDSVYHPGTRAKDWIKIKNRTVVELVVGGYTEGTGHRAGTFGALLL
;
A
#
# COMPACT_ATOMS: atom_id res chain seq x y z
N GLY A 1 1.82 -5.47 16.98
CA GLY A 1 0.84 -4.67 16.26
C GLY A 1 -0.31 -4.27 17.17
N LYS A 2 -1.15 -3.34 16.72
CA LYS A 2 -2.39 -2.96 17.42
C LYS A 2 -3.55 -3.59 16.68
N ASP A 3 -4.53 -4.14 17.42
CA ASP A 3 -5.81 -4.50 16.85
C ASP A 3 -6.61 -3.22 16.57
N VAL A 4 -7.00 -3.05 15.32
CA VAL A 4 -7.79 -1.92 14.83
C VAL A 4 -9.06 -2.37 14.09
N THR A 5 -9.41 -3.64 14.19
CA THR A 5 -10.57 -4.27 13.53
C THR A 5 -11.85 -3.50 13.75
N HIS A 6 -12.06 -3.00 14.98
CA HIS A 6 -13.25 -2.22 15.35
C HIS A 6 -13.42 -0.90 14.59
N ARG A 7 -12.36 -0.40 13.94
CA ARG A 7 -12.42 0.87 13.18
C ARG A 7 -13.04 0.71 11.80
N TRP A 8 -12.97 -0.50 11.23
CA TRP A 8 -13.46 -0.81 9.89
C TRP A 8 -14.23 -2.12 9.91
N PRO A 9 -15.47 -2.10 10.47
CA PRO A 9 -16.29 -3.31 10.59
C PRO A 9 -16.65 -3.94 9.23
N GLU A 10 -16.71 -3.13 8.16
CA GLU A 10 -16.96 -3.59 6.79
C GLU A 10 -15.87 -4.55 6.26
N LEU A 11 -14.68 -4.55 6.87
CA LEU A 11 -13.58 -5.44 6.49
C LEU A 11 -13.61 -6.79 7.24
N CYS A 12 -14.48 -6.96 8.22
CA CYS A 12 -14.57 -8.20 9.00
C CYS A 12 -15.00 -9.41 8.14
N ASP A 13 -15.76 -9.16 7.08
CA ASP A 13 -16.25 -10.21 6.18
C ASP A 13 -15.16 -10.80 5.28
N LEU A 14 -13.96 -10.21 5.25
CA LEU A 14 -12.80 -10.75 4.52
C LEU A 14 -12.51 -12.21 4.90
N ALA A 15 -12.71 -12.58 6.15
CA ALA A 15 -12.50 -13.94 6.60
C ALA A 15 -13.36 -14.98 5.83
N GLY A 16 -14.56 -14.60 5.41
CA GLY A 16 -15.45 -15.42 4.59
C GLY A 16 -15.00 -15.58 3.13
N SER A 17 -14.13 -14.68 2.64
CA SER A 17 -13.58 -14.68 1.27
C SER A 17 -12.18 -15.30 1.20
N VAL A 18 -11.67 -15.83 2.30
CA VAL A 18 -10.36 -16.51 2.37
C VAL A 18 -10.58 -18.01 2.41
N ASN A 19 -10.10 -18.72 1.39
CA ASN A 19 -10.22 -20.18 1.29
C ASN A 19 -9.15 -20.90 2.15
N ALA A 20 -9.18 -20.65 3.46
CA ALA A 20 -8.34 -21.29 4.47
C ALA A 20 -8.96 -21.12 5.85
N SER A 21 -8.58 -21.96 6.81
CA SER A 21 -9.01 -21.84 8.21
C SER A 21 -8.34 -20.68 8.92
N THR A 22 -7.11 -20.34 8.54
CA THR A 22 -6.35 -19.19 9.04
C THR A 22 -5.41 -18.67 7.97
N ALA A 23 -5.27 -17.34 7.88
CA ALA A 23 -4.28 -16.73 7.01
C ALA A 23 -3.68 -15.46 7.65
N ILE A 24 -2.44 -15.15 7.27
CA ILE A 24 -1.81 -13.86 7.53
C ILE A 24 -1.54 -13.23 6.17
N LEU A 25 -2.20 -12.10 5.93
CA LEU A 25 -2.11 -11.34 4.68
C LEU A 25 -1.38 -10.01 4.93
N ASP A 26 -0.66 -9.53 3.93
CA ASP A 26 -0.12 -8.16 3.92
C ASP A 26 -0.96 -7.32 2.96
N ALA A 27 -1.46 -6.20 3.46
CA ALA A 27 -2.39 -5.35 2.72
C ALA A 27 -2.18 -3.87 3.08
N GLU A 28 -2.58 -3.00 2.17
CA GLU A 28 -2.70 -1.57 2.40
C GLU A 28 -4.17 -1.18 2.53
N LEU A 29 -4.48 -0.44 3.59
CA LEU A 29 -5.81 0.14 3.77
C LEU A 29 -5.89 1.43 2.96
N VAL A 30 -6.88 1.52 2.09
CA VAL A 30 -7.08 2.63 1.17
C VAL A 30 -8.48 3.22 1.37
N VAL A 31 -8.57 4.54 1.40
CA VAL A 31 -9.83 5.28 1.29
C VAL A 31 -9.73 6.18 0.06
N PHE A 32 -10.78 6.24 -0.73
CA PHE A 32 -10.80 7.02 -1.97
C PHE A 32 -11.47 8.37 -1.76
N ASP A 33 -10.94 9.41 -2.46
CA ASP A 33 -11.58 10.72 -2.55
C ASP A 33 -12.79 10.69 -3.51
N ASP A 34 -13.48 11.82 -3.67
CA ASP A 34 -14.65 11.95 -4.55
C ASP A 34 -14.31 11.77 -6.05
N HIS A 35 -13.03 11.73 -6.39
CA HIS A 35 -12.53 11.47 -7.75
C HIS A 35 -12.01 10.04 -7.93
N GLY A 36 -12.20 9.17 -6.92
CA GLY A 36 -11.73 7.78 -6.94
C GLY A 36 -10.21 7.64 -6.78
N ARG A 37 -9.53 8.61 -6.19
CA ARG A 37 -8.08 8.56 -5.94
C ARG A 37 -7.79 8.19 -4.49
N PRO A 38 -6.79 7.33 -4.23
CA PRO A 38 -6.35 7.03 -2.88
C PRO A 38 -5.91 8.30 -2.12
N ASP A 39 -6.44 8.49 -0.91
CA ASP A 39 -6.10 9.62 -0.04
C ASP A 39 -5.74 9.14 1.37
N PHE A 40 -4.49 9.36 1.75
CA PHE A 40 -3.97 8.96 3.06
C PHE A 40 -4.56 9.80 4.21
N GLY A 41 -4.91 11.07 3.96
CA GLY A 41 -5.57 11.92 4.94
C GLY A 41 -6.94 11.36 5.33
N LEU A 42 -7.67 10.84 4.35
CA LEU A 42 -8.95 10.19 4.58
C LEU A 42 -8.81 8.89 5.38
N VAL A 43 -7.75 8.11 5.16
CA VAL A 43 -7.46 6.91 5.98
C VAL A 43 -7.27 7.26 7.45
N GLN A 44 -6.62 8.39 7.75
CA GLN A 44 -6.43 8.82 9.14
C GLN A 44 -7.75 9.26 9.80
N GLN A 45 -8.67 9.81 9.01
CA GLN A 45 -9.98 10.27 9.48
C GLN A 45 -11.02 9.15 9.49
N SER A 46 -10.88 8.14 8.61
CA SER A 46 -11.80 7.00 8.54
C SER A 46 -11.77 6.16 9.81
N GLY A 47 -12.84 5.41 10.06
CA GLY A 47 -13.00 4.63 11.29
C GLY A 47 -13.40 5.47 12.52
N PHE A 48 -13.68 6.78 12.34
CA PHE A 48 -14.23 7.66 13.38
C PHE A 48 -15.58 8.26 12.97
N GLY A 49 -16.40 7.50 12.23
CA GLY A 49 -17.74 7.94 11.82
C GLY A 49 -17.78 8.77 10.55
N THR A 50 -16.83 8.56 9.65
CA THR A 50 -16.93 9.07 8.27
C THR A 50 -17.75 8.09 7.44
N ASP A 51 -18.58 8.61 6.52
CA ASP A 51 -19.40 7.80 5.59
C ASP A 51 -18.59 7.13 4.46
N ARG A 52 -17.25 7.11 4.58
CA ARG A 52 -16.36 6.56 3.54
C ARG A 52 -15.89 5.18 3.95
N GLU A 53 -16.16 4.23 3.09
CA GLU A 53 -15.71 2.85 3.25
C GLU A 53 -14.22 2.71 2.93
N ALA A 54 -13.54 1.88 3.70
CA ALA A 54 -12.16 1.51 3.45
C ALA A 54 -12.10 0.26 2.56
N VAL A 55 -11.09 0.22 1.70
CA VAL A 55 -10.81 -0.92 0.82
C VAL A 55 -9.42 -1.47 1.15
N LEU A 56 -9.28 -2.78 1.30
CA LEU A 56 -7.99 -3.45 1.46
C LEU A 56 -7.40 -3.83 0.10
N HIS A 57 -6.23 -3.31 -0.19
CA HIS A 57 -5.40 -3.78 -1.30
C HIS A 57 -4.46 -4.88 -0.79
N VAL A 58 -4.86 -6.13 -0.95
CA VAL A 58 -4.12 -7.30 -0.46
C VAL A 58 -3.05 -7.68 -1.49
N PHE A 59 -1.78 -7.62 -1.12
CA PHE A 59 -0.69 -7.77 -2.09
C PHE A 59 0.33 -8.86 -1.74
N ASP A 60 0.25 -9.48 -0.55
CA ASP A 60 1.09 -10.64 -0.19
C ASP A 60 0.39 -11.56 0.82
N VAL A 61 0.85 -12.81 0.91
CA VAL A 61 0.41 -13.81 1.88
C VAL A 61 1.61 -14.35 2.64
N LEU A 62 1.54 -14.32 3.97
CA LEU A 62 2.67 -14.64 4.86
C LEU A 62 2.51 -16.00 5.53
N SER A 63 1.26 -16.45 5.72
CA SER A 63 0.96 -17.77 6.27
C SER A 63 -0.42 -18.24 5.82
N ILE A 64 -0.58 -19.54 5.61
CA ILE A 64 -1.83 -20.23 5.28
C ILE A 64 -1.93 -21.46 6.18
N ASP A 65 -3.03 -21.60 6.93
CA ASP A 65 -3.28 -22.72 7.83
C ASP A 65 -2.07 -23.06 8.73
N ARG A 66 -1.46 -22.01 9.30
CA ARG A 66 -0.26 -22.06 10.16
C ARG A 66 1.02 -22.48 9.42
N THR A 67 1.01 -22.59 8.10
CA THR A 67 2.21 -22.85 7.30
C THR A 67 2.75 -21.53 6.79
N ASP A 68 4.00 -21.22 7.14
CA ASP A 68 4.66 -19.99 6.70
C ASP A 68 4.94 -20.04 5.19
N THR A 69 4.64 -18.93 4.50
CA THR A 69 4.92 -18.75 3.08
C THR A 69 6.04 -17.74 2.83
N ILE A 70 6.54 -17.07 3.87
CA ILE A 70 7.54 -15.99 3.78
C ILE A 70 8.84 -16.42 3.09
N GLY A 71 9.21 -17.69 3.17
CA GLY A 71 10.39 -18.27 2.52
C GLY A 71 10.21 -18.59 1.03
N LEU A 72 8.99 -18.51 0.49
CA LEU A 72 8.73 -18.73 -0.93
C LEU A 72 9.12 -17.50 -1.76
N ALA A 73 9.38 -17.71 -3.05
CA ALA A 73 9.54 -16.62 -4.02
C ALA A 73 8.28 -15.77 -4.12
N TYR A 74 8.44 -14.45 -4.37
CA TYR A 74 7.31 -13.53 -4.45
C TYR A 74 6.22 -14.00 -5.45
N LEU A 75 6.62 -14.47 -6.63
CA LEU A 75 5.62 -14.95 -7.60
C LEU A 75 4.84 -16.16 -7.12
N ASP A 76 5.42 -17.04 -6.31
CA ASP A 76 4.71 -18.20 -5.78
C ASP A 76 3.74 -17.76 -4.68
N ARG A 77 4.15 -16.85 -3.79
CA ARG A 77 3.23 -16.24 -2.82
C ARG A 77 2.09 -15.50 -3.49
N ARG A 78 2.38 -14.80 -4.61
CA ARG A 78 1.36 -14.11 -5.39
C ARG A 78 0.32 -15.06 -5.98
N ARG A 79 0.74 -16.19 -6.55
CA ARG A 79 -0.17 -17.24 -7.05
C ARG A 79 -1.03 -17.84 -5.93
N LEU A 80 -0.41 -18.09 -4.77
CA LEU A 80 -1.14 -18.55 -3.59
C LEU A 80 -2.19 -17.54 -3.15
N LEU A 81 -1.84 -16.26 -3.08
CA LEU A 81 -2.77 -15.17 -2.73
C LEU A 81 -3.96 -15.12 -3.68
N GLU A 82 -3.73 -15.17 -4.99
CA GLU A 82 -4.79 -15.13 -6.01
C GLU A 82 -5.73 -16.35 -5.96
N ALA A 83 -5.23 -17.50 -5.52
CA ALA A 83 -6.05 -18.70 -5.30
C ALA A 83 -6.75 -18.70 -3.93
N LEU A 84 -6.22 -17.93 -2.96
CA LEU A 84 -6.67 -17.95 -1.58
C LEU A 84 -7.82 -16.96 -1.32
N VAL A 85 -7.73 -15.75 -1.89
CA VAL A 85 -8.63 -14.64 -1.59
C VAL A 85 -9.55 -14.35 -2.76
N GLU A 86 -10.85 -14.46 -2.54
CA GLU A 86 -11.87 -14.02 -3.49
C GLU A 86 -12.10 -12.51 -3.34
N PRO A 87 -11.87 -11.68 -4.38
CA PRO A 87 -12.07 -10.23 -4.30
C PRO A 87 -13.53 -9.83 -4.07
N SER A 88 -13.72 -8.67 -3.46
CA SER A 88 -15.04 -8.03 -3.28
C SER A 88 -14.91 -6.51 -3.43
N ASP A 89 -15.99 -5.76 -3.14
CA ASP A 89 -15.98 -4.30 -3.18
C ASP A 89 -15.06 -3.70 -2.09
N ASN A 90 -14.91 -4.39 -0.95
CA ASN A 90 -14.13 -3.91 0.20
C ASN A 90 -12.68 -4.44 0.25
N TRP A 91 -12.30 -5.40 -0.60
CA TRP A 91 -10.92 -5.88 -0.74
C TRP A 91 -10.66 -6.41 -2.14
N LEU A 92 -9.47 -6.14 -2.61
CA LEU A 92 -9.01 -6.59 -3.92
C LEU A 92 -7.53 -6.98 -3.89
N ILE A 93 -7.13 -7.77 -4.86
CA ILE A 93 -5.74 -8.08 -5.14
C ILE A 93 -5.30 -7.18 -6.31
N PRO A 94 -4.46 -6.13 -6.06
CA PRO A 94 -4.05 -5.22 -7.13
C PRO A 94 -3.42 -5.97 -8.31
N ALA A 95 -3.74 -5.57 -9.53
CA ALA A 95 -3.13 -6.15 -10.73
C ALA A 95 -1.60 -6.00 -10.69
N HIS A 96 -0.88 -6.99 -11.21
CA HIS A 96 0.57 -6.93 -11.34
C HIS A 96 1.00 -7.20 -12.79
N ARG A 97 2.20 -6.77 -13.12
CA ARG A 97 2.86 -7.03 -14.41
C ARG A 97 4.25 -7.57 -14.18
N VAL A 98 4.60 -8.65 -14.87
CA VAL A 98 5.96 -9.17 -14.90
C VAL A 98 6.65 -8.64 -16.16
N GLY A 99 7.81 -7.98 -15.97
CA GLY A 99 8.63 -7.45 -17.07
C GLY A 99 8.42 -5.95 -17.32
N ASP A 100 7.39 -5.55 -18.03
CA ASP A 100 7.20 -4.16 -18.48
C ASP A 100 6.71 -3.20 -17.38
N GLY A 101 7.59 -2.88 -16.44
CA GLY A 101 7.33 -1.90 -15.39
C GLY A 101 7.21 -0.46 -15.89
N THR A 102 7.85 -0.13 -17.01
CA THR A 102 7.81 1.23 -17.58
C THR A 102 6.43 1.58 -18.10
N ALA A 103 5.78 0.66 -18.83
CA ALA A 103 4.42 0.87 -19.30
C ALA A 103 3.42 0.99 -18.14
N LEU A 104 3.58 0.17 -17.09
CA LEU A 104 2.74 0.27 -15.90
C LEU A 104 2.94 1.61 -15.18
N LEU A 105 4.18 2.09 -15.02
CA LEU A 105 4.47 3.38 -14.41
C LEU A 105 3.83 4.53 -15.22
N ALA A 106 3.92 4.49 -16.55
CA ALA A 106 3.27 5.49 -17.42
C ALA A 106 1.74 5.47 -17.25
N ALA A 107 1.13 4.29 -17.17
CA ALA A 107 -0.30 4.16 -16.91
C ALA A 107 -0.70 4.74 -15.53
N THR A 108 0.07 4.46 -14.48
CA THR A 108 -0.20 5.06 -13.16
C THR A 108 -0.07 6.59 -13.17
N ALA A 109 0.87 7.16 -13.93
CA ALA A 109 0.99 8.61 -14.09
C ALA A 109 -0.23 9.21 -14.80
N ALA A 110 -0.73 8.57 -15.87
CA ALA A 110 -1.93 9.01 -16.57
C ALA A 110 -3.18 9.01 -15.68
N HIS A 111 -3.26 8.11 -14.70
CA HIS A 111 -4.32 8.04 -13.70
C HIS A 111 -4.03 8.85 -12.43
N GLN A 112 -2.99 9.68 -12.41
CA GLN A 112 -2.59 10.51 -11.26
C GLN A 112 -2.33 9.70 -9.97
N LEU A 113 -1.93 8.43 -10.08
CA LEU A 113 -1.54 7.60 -8.96
C LEU A 113 -0.11 7.91 -8.50
N GLU A 114 0.22 7.59 -7.25
CA GLU A 114 1.52 7.90 -6.65
C GLU A 114 2.70 7.24 -7.37
N GLY A 115 2.49 6.08 -7.98
CA GLY A 115 3.51 5.30 -8.68
C GLY A 115 3.29 3.80 -8.54
N VAL A 116 4.38 3.03 -8.58
CA VAL A 116 4.36 1.56 -8.50
C VAL A 116 5.35 1.05 -7.46
N ILE A 117 5.10 -0.16 -6.97
CA ILE A 117 6.06 -0.94 -6.21
C ILE A 117 6.64 -2.02 -7.13
N ALA A 118 7.93 -1.89 -7.48
CA ALA A 118 8.66 -2.95 -8.18
C ALA A 118 9.14 -3.99 -7.16
N LYS A 119 8.73 -5.23 -7.35
CA LYS A 119 9.08 -6.36 -6.47
C LYS A 119 9.93 -7.37 -7.24
N ARG A 120 11.04 -7.80 -6.68
CA ARG A 120 11.88 -8.83 -7.30
C ARG A 120 11.15 -10.17 -7.24
N VAL A 121 11.00 -10.82 -8.40
CA VAL A 121 10.10 -11.98 -8.58
C VAL A 121 10.49 -13.21 -7.76
N ASP A 122 11.77 -13.39 -7.48
CA ASP A 122 12.35 -14.51 -6.71
C ASP A 122 12.63 -14.14 -5.24
N SER A 123 12.22 -12.94 -4.79
CA SER A 123 12.50 -12.50 -3.41
C SER A 123 11.63 -13.22 -2.38
N VAL A 124 12.23 -13.54 -1.24
CA VAL A 124 11.50 -13.93 -0.04
C VAL A 124 10.89 -12.70 0.64
N TYR A 125 9.96 -12.93 1.57
CA TYR A 125 9.39 -11.84 2.36
C TYR A 125 10.25 -11.57 3.61
N HIS A 126 10.56 -10.30 3.88
CA HIS A 126 11.39 -9.88 5.02
C HIS A 126 10.54 -9.08 6.03
N PRO A 127 9.94 -9.72 7.06
CA PRO A 127 9.10 -9.03 8.03
C PRO A 127 9.84 -7.90 8.75
N GLY A 128 9.18 -6.75 8.91
CA GLY A 128 9.69 -5.62 9.70
C GLY A 128 10.91 -4.90 9.11
N THR A 129 11.35 -5.23 7.90
CA THR A 129 12.50 -4.59 7.26
C THR A 129 12.13 -3.94 5.93
N ARG A 130 12.83 -2.87 5.57
CA ARG A 130 12.80 -2.32 4.21
C ARG A 130 13.82 -3.07 3.35
N ALA A 131 13.41 -4.20 2.78
CA ALA A 131 14.25 -4.94 1.87
C ALA A 131 14.45 -4.18 0.55
N LYS A 132 15.65 -4.31 -0.05
CA LYS A 132 15.94 -3.73 -1.37
C LYS A 132 15.23 -4.44 -2.52
N ASP A 133 14.58 -5.56 -2.22
CA ASP A 133 13.80 -6.35 -3.19
C ASP A 133 12.46 -5.70 -3.55
N TRP A 134 12.00 -4.72 -2.76
CA TRP A 134 10.80 -3.93 -3.00
C TRP A 134 11.17 -2.46 -3.12
N ILE A 135 10.98 -1.91 -4.31
CA ILE A 135 11.38 -0.54 -4.63
C ILE A 135 10.14 0.28 -4.99
N LYS A 136 9.84 1.32 -4.20
CA LYS A 136 8.81 2.29 -4.53
C LYS A 136 9.32 3.26 -5.59
N ILE A 137 8.70 3.24 -6.76
CA ILE A 137 8.97 4.14 -7.88
C ILE A 137 7.81 5.11 -7.98
N LYS A 138 8.07 6.40 -7.66
CA LYS A 138 7.04 7.43 -7.62
C LYS A 138 6.93 8.16 -8.94
N ASN A 139 5.71 8.47 -9.34
CA ASN A 139 5.44 9.51 -10.34
C ASN A 139 5.84 10.87 -9.74
N ARG A 140 6.60 11.65 -10.49
CA ARG A 140 7.05 12.97 -10.06
C ARG A 140 6.28 14.03 -10.84
N THR A 141 5.59 14.90 -10.11
CA THR A 141 5.04 16.14 -10.66
C THR A 141 6.03 17.25 -10.34
N VAL A 142 6.44 17.99 -11.36
CA VAL A 142 7.25 19.21 -11.18
C VAL A 142 6.28 20.37 -11.17
N VAL A 143 6.34 21.19 -10.14
CA VAL A 143 5.56 22.43 -10.01
C VAL A 143 6.50 23.60 -9.72
N GLU A 144 6.20 24.76 -10.26
CA GLU A 144 6.88 26.00 -9.93
C GLU A 144 6.10 26.70 -8.82
N LEU A 145 6.78 27.02 -7.72
CA LEU A 145 6.17 27.69 -6.57
C LEU A 145 7.04 28.87 -6.16
N VAL A 146 6.38 29.92 -5.68
CA VAL A 146 7.07 31.08 -5.11
C VAL A 146 7.35 30.80 -3.63
N VAL A 147 8.61 30.91 -3.23
CA VAL A 147 8.99 30.79 -1.82
C VAL A 147 8.59 32.05 -1.09
N GLY A 148 7.59 31.99 -0.23
CA GLY A 148 7.10 33.08 0.59
C GLY A 148 7.88 33.28 1.90
N GLY A 149 8.65 32.29 2.32
CA GLY A 149 9.44 32.33 3.55
C GLY A 149 10.07 31.00 3.88
N TYR A 150 10.74 30.94 5.04
CA TYR A 150 11.32 29.70 5.55
C TYR A 150 11.34 29.70 7.10
N THR A 151 11.43 28.53 7.69
CA THR A 151 11.72 28.37 9.10
C THR A 151 13.21 28.07 9.31
N GLU A 152 13.78 28.47 10.43
CA GLU A 152 15.14 28.08 10.80
C GLU A 152 15.25 26.57 11.00
N GLY A 153 16.37 26.01 10.58
CA GLY A 153 16.68 24.62 10.78
C GLY A 153 17.13 24.34 12.22
N THR A 154 16.84 23.12 12.69
CA THR A 154 17.26 22.63 14.01
C THR A 154 18.07 21.34 13.88
N GLY A 155 18.85 20.97 14.90
CA GLY A 155 19.69 19.78 14.90
C GLY A 155 20.69 19.79 13.77
N HIS A 156 20.67 18.79 12.88
CA HIS A 156 21.60 18.68 11.75
C HIS A 156 21.41 19.78 10.67
N ARG A 157 20.31 20.54 10.74
CA ARG A 157 20.01 21.66 9.83
C ARG A 157 20.25 23.02 10.50
N ALA A 158 20.84 23.07 11.70
CA ALA A 158 21.18 24.32 12.35
C ALA A 158 22.09 25.16 11.44
N GLY A 159 21.74 26.44 11.23
CA GLY A 159 22.44 27.32 10.30
C GLY A 159 21.96 27.26 8.84
N THR A 160 20.92 26.47 8.54
CA THR A 160 20.24 26.42 7.24
C THR A 160 18.72 26.57 7.46
N PHE A 161 17.91 26.31 6.43
CA PHE A 161 16.45 26.34 6.58
C PHE A 161 15.90 24.97 7.03
N GLY A 162 14.86 24.99 7.85
CA GLY A 162 14.13 23.80 8.30
C GLY A 162 13.05 23.37 7.31
N ALA A 163 12.20 24.32 6.88
CA ALA A 163 11.15 24.15 5.89
C ALA A 163 10.99 25.42 5.06
N LEU A 164 10.51 25.25 3.84
CA LEU A 164 10.09 26.37 2.97
C LEU A 164 8.58 26.58 3.09
N LEU A 165 8.15 27.83 3.08
CA LEU A 165 6.77 28.24 2.94
C LEU A 165 6.53 28.50 1.43
N LEU A 166 5.66 27.70 0.83
CA LEU A 166 5.36 27.70 -0.60
C LEU A 166 3.91 28.12 -0.84
#